data_ce380118d83b809f5f14b241f764417a
#
_entry.id   ce380118d83b809f5f14b241f764417a
#
_cell.length_a   1.000
_cell.length_b   1.000
_cell.length_c   1.000
_cell.angle_alpha   90.00
_cell.angle_beta   90.00
_cell.angle_gamma   90.00
#
_symmetry.space_group_name_H-M   'P 1'
#
loop_
_entity.id
_entity.type
_entity.pdbx_description
1 polymer ?
#
loop_
_entity_poly.entity_id
_entity_poly.type
_entity_poly.pdbx_seq_one_letter_code
_entity_poly.pdbx_strand_id
1 'polypeptide(L)'
;MIEKYIENELTLKRWRRFKKRKTAVIASILLVVSFILTFAAPLIANSKPLYMSHNGKSYFPAFVDYHPKDFGIADSFYVDYRKMALAEDSLVIWPIVKWNPYESNEEVESYPSKPTSSNWFGTDDRGRDVFTRLLYGYKYSIAYAILVWIISTIVGVLLGGLMGYFGGKVDFFGQRVVEIFNTVPVFLLLLTMISIFKPSLFLLVLISSIFGWMGVSYYARGEFLKNRNLEFVEAARGMGASTSRIIFKHILPNSLGPIITFAPFTIAAGISGLAGLDYLGFGLEVPTPSWGELLAQAHKNFTIAWWLATFPSAALFSSLFLFVLVGDGVRDALDPKMQ
;
A
#
# COMPACT_ATOMS: atom_id res chain seq x y z
N MET A 1 19.99 4.82 -18.71
CA MET A 1 18.96 5.66 -19.39
C MET A 1 18.49 6.79 -18.46
N ILE A 2 18.11 6.52 -17.19
CA ILE A 2 17.63 7.53 -16.22
C ILE A 2 18.68 8.62 -15.90
N GLU A 3 19.98 8.29 -15.89
CA GLU A 3 21.04 9.26 -15.56
C GLU A 3 21.13 10.48 -16.49
N LYS A 4 20.61 10.38 -17.73
CA LYS A 4 20.56 11.48 -18.68
C LYS A 4 19.55 12.59 -18.31
N TYR A 5 18.58 12.25 -17.46
CA TYR A 5 17.51 13.18 -17.04
C TYR A 5 17.78 13.81 -15.67
N ILE A 6 18.90 13.44 -14.99
CA ILE A 6 19.27 13.97 -13.67
C ILE A 6 20.28 15.11 -13.88
N GLU A 7 19.78 16.35 -13.89
CA GLU A 7 20.59 17.56 -14.05
C GLU A 7 21.41 17.89 -12.79
N ASN A 8 20.92 17.54 -11.60
CA ASN A 8 21.57 17.86 -10.33
C ASN A 8 22.65 16.81 -9.99
N GLU A 9 23.89 17.29 -9.88
CA GLU A 9 25.08 16.45 -9.61
C GLU A 9 25.00 15.69 -8.29
N LEU A 10 24.42 16.28 -7.23
CA LEU A 10 24.20 15.64 -5.94
C LEU A 10 23.20 14.50 -6.07
N THR A 11 22.09 14.71 -6.78
CA THR A 11 21.09 13.68 -7.04
C THR A 11 21.67 12.54 -7.87
N LEU A 12 22.52 12.85 -8.86
CA LEU A 12 23.22 11.85 -9.66
C LEU A 12 24.19 11.00 -8.82
N LYS A 13 24.94 11.62 -7.92
CA LYS A 13 25.82 10.91 -6.97
C LYS A 13 25.03 9.99 -6.05
N ARG A 14 23.91 10.47 -5.48
CA ARG A 14 23.00 9.67 -4.64
C ARG A 14 22.41 8.48 -5.39
N TRP A 15 21.95 8.70 -6.63
CA TRP A 15 21.44 7.64 -7.49
C TRP A 15 22.50 6.57 -7.81
N ARG A 16 23.72 6.98 -8.16
CA ARG A 16 24.82 6.05 -8.41
C ARG A 16 25.18 5.22 -7.17
N ARG A 17 25.11 5.81 -5.97
CA ARG A 17 25.31 5.09 -4.71
C ARG A 17 24.22 4.05 -4.46
N PHE A 18 22.96 4.45 -4.62
CA PHE A 18 21.83 3.53 -4.50
C PHE A 18 22.01 2.33 -5.43
N LYS A 19 22.40 2.57 -6.68
CA LYS A 19 22.65 1.50 -7.67
C LYS A 19 23.80 0.56 -7.30
N LYS A 20 24.79 1.00 -6.55
CA LYS A 20 25.87 0.13 -6.07
C LYS A 20 25.37 -0.91 -5.04
N ARG A 21 24.29 -0.63 -4.35
CA ARG A 21 23.68 -1.55 -3.38
C ARG A 21 22.73 -2.52 -4.07
N LYS A 22 23.28 -3.64 -4.57
CA LYS A 22 22.53 -4.62 -5.37
C LYS A 22 21.26 -5.13 -4.67
N THR A 23 21.31 -5.35 -3.35
CA THR A 23 20.15 -5.79 -2.55
C THR A 23 18.99 -4.81 -2.62
N ALA A 24 19.25 -3.49 -2.46
CA ALA A 24 18.23 -2.47 -2.55
C ALA A 24 17.65 -2.34 -3.98
N VAL A 25 18.49 -2.47 -5.00
CA VAL A 25 18.04 -2.45 -6.40
C VAL A 25 17.14 -3.64 -6.70
N ILE A 26 17.55 -4.85 -6.30
CA ILE A 26 16.74 -6.07 -6.49
C ILE A 26 15.40 -5.93 -5.73
N ALA A 27 15.45 -5.49 -4.47
CA ALA A 27 14.25 -5.25 -3.67
C ALA A 27 13.31 -4.23 -4.32
N SER A 28 13.85 -3.13 -4.87
CA SER A 28 13.05 -2.14 -5.60
C SER A 28 12.39 -2.72 -6.85
N ILE A 29 13.11 -3.55 -7.61
CA ILE A 29 12.55 -4.22 -8.78
C ILE A 29 11.43 -5.17 -8.36
N LEU A 30 11.64 -5.98 -7.32
CA LEU A 30 10.63 -6.91 -6.82
C LEU A 30 9.38 -6.18 -6.29
N LEU A 31 9.55 -5.05 -5.60
CA LEU A 31 8.42 -4.20 -5.20
C LEU A 31 7.66 -3.65 -6.42
N VAL A 32 8.36 -3.13 -7.42
CA VAL A 32 7.72 -2.63 -8.65
C VAL A 32 6.97 -3.77 -9.35
N VAL A 33 7.57 -4.95 -9.45
CA VAL A 33 6.91 -6.13 -10.03
C VAL A 33 5.65 -6.50 -9.22
N SER A 34 5.74 -6.55 -7.88
CA SER A 34 4.58 -6.86 -7.03
C SER A 34 3.46 -5.83 -7.17
N PHE A 35 3.80 -4.54 -7.33
CA PHE A 35 2.84 -3.49 -7.66
C PHE A 35 2.14 -3.75 -9.00
N ILE A 36 2.94 -4.01 -10.05
CA ILE A 36 2.39 -4.29 -11.39
C ILE A 36 1.46 -5.51 -11.33
N LEU A 37 1.88 -6.59 -10.69
CA LEU A 37 1.07 -7.81 -10.55
C LEU A 37 -0.25 -7.54 -9.81
N THR A 38 -0.21 -6.71 -8.76
CA THR A 38 -1.40 -6.35 -7.99
C THR A 38 -2.40 -5.50 -8.79
N PHE A 39 -1.92 -4.56 -9.59
CA PHE A 39 -2.79 -3.80 -10.49
C PHE A 39 -3.28 -4.63 -11.68
N ALA A 40 -2.46 -5.57 -12.13
CA ALA A 40 -2.83 -6.54 -13.16
C ALA A 40 -3.62 -7.75 -12.59
N ALA A 41 -4.00 -7.74 -11.32
CA ALA A 41 -4.71 -8.85 -10.68
C ALA A 41 -5.94 -9.35 -11.47
N PRO A 42 -6.79 -8.50 -12.07
CA PRO A 42 -7.92 -8.96 -12.88
C PRO A 42 -7.52 -9.76 -14.14
N LEU A 43 -6.29 -9.57 -14.62
CA LEU A 43 -5.74 -10.31 -15.77
C LEU A 43 -5.13 -11.66 -15.35
N ILE A 44 -4.72 -11.77 -14.09
CA ILE A 44 -4.03 -12.94 -13.52
C ILE A 44 -5.04 -13.88 -12.87
N ALA A 45 -5.97 -13.33 -12.11
CA ALA A 45 -6.95 -14.07 -11.30
C ALA A 45 -8.33 -13.42 -11.41
N ASN A 46 -9.25 -14.09 -12.11
CA ASN A 46 -10.61 -13.61 -12.33
C ASN A 46 -11.52 -14.78 -12.71
N SER A 47 -12.77 -14.73 -12.30
CA SER A 47 -13.81 -15.69 -12.71
C SER A 47 -14.44 -15.37 -14.08
N LYS A 48 -14.06 -14.25 -14.69
CA LYS A 48 -14.48 -13.85 -16.03
C LYS A 48 -13.35 -14.07 -17.02
N PRO A 49 -13.61 -14.62 -18.23
CA PRO A 49 -12.58 -14.78 -19.25
C PRO A 49 -12.06 -13.43 -19.76
N LEU A 50 -10.80 -13.42 -20.17
CA LEU A 50 -10.16 -12.25 -20.81
C LEU A 50 -10.75 -12.01 -22.19
N TYR A 51 -11.02 -13.09 -22.92
CA TYR A 51 -11.63 -13.08 -24.24
C TYR A 51 -12.56 -14.27 -24.36
N MET A 52 -13.69 -14.06 -25.04
CA MET A 52 -14.65 -15.11 -25.38
C MET A 52 -15.23 -14.81 -26.76
N SER A 53 -15.23 -15.81 -27.64
CA SER A 53 -16.01 -15.80 -28.87
C SER A 53 -17.24 -16.67 -28.65
N HIS A 54 -18.41 -16.14 -28.90
CA HIS A 54 -19.69 -16.86 -28.78
C HIS A 54 -20.65 -16.41 -29.88
N ASN A 55 -21.21 -17.35 -30.62
CA ASN A 55 -22.11 -17.09 -31.77
C ASN A 55 -21.51 -16.08 -32.77
N GLY A 56 -20.21 -16.21 -33.09
CA GLY A 56 -19.51 -15.34 -34.04
C GLY A 56 -19.25 -13.93 -33.57
N LYS A 57 -19.56 -13.57 -32.30
CA LYS A 57 -19.26 -12.28 -31.68
C LYS A 57 -18.15 -12.40 -30.65
N SER A 58 -17.33 -11.37 -30.57
CA SER A 58 -16.22 -11.28 -29.61
C SER A 58 -16.64 -10.52 -28.35
N TYR A 59 -16.32 -11.05 -27.18
CA TYR A 59 -16.61 -10.47 -25.87
C TYR A 59 -15.35 -10.41 -25.02
N PHE A 60 -15.29 -9.43 -24.12
CA PHE A 60 -14.17 -9.21 -23.19
C PHE A 60 -14.69 -9.12 -21.73
N PRO A 61 -15.18 -10.21 -21.14
CA PRO A 61 -15.90 -10.18 -19.86
C PRO A 61 -15.07 -9.69 -18.67
N ALA A 62 -13.73 -9.84 -18.70
CA ALA A 62 -12.86 -9.34 -17.65
C ALA A 62 -12.81 -7.81 -17.59
N PHE A 63 -13.19 -7.11 -18.68
CA PHE A 63 -13.08 -5.65 -18.81
C PHE A 63 -14.44 -4.95 -18.92
N VAL A 64 -15.45 -5.70 -19.42
CA VAL A 64 -16.78 -5.16 -19.69
C VAL A 64 -17.81 -6.08 -19.04
N ASP A 65 -18.73 -5.49 -18.30
CA ASP A 65 -19.87 -6.23 -17.74
C ASP A 65 -20.95 -6.38 -18.82
N TYR A 66 -21.27 -7.64 -19.15
CA TYR A 66 -22.33 -7.99 -20.08
C TYR A 66 -23.55 -8.49 -19.32
N HIS A 67 -24.74 -8.11 -19.83
CA HIS A 67 -25.99 -8.63 -19.29
C HIS A 67 -26.26 -10.04 -19.83
N PRO A 68 -26.89 -10.97 -19.08
CA PRO A 68 -27.25 -12.30 -19.58
C PRO A 68 -28.00 -12.30 -20.91
N LYS A 69 -28.84 -11.28 -21.14
CA LYS A 69 -29.56 -11.09 -22.41
C LYS A 69 -28.64 -10.92 -23.63
N ASP A 70 -27.42 -10.43 -23.46
CA ASP A 70 -26.44 -10.25 -24.55
C ASP A 70 -25.98 -11.62 -25.09
N PHE A 71 -26.15 -12.67 -24.30
CA PHE A 71 -25.87 -14.06 -24.62
C PHE A 71 -27.14 -14.90 -24.88
N GLY A 72 -28.32 -14.28 -24.94
CA GLY A 72 -29.59 -14.97 -25.14
C GLY A 72 -30.10 -15.71 -23.90
N ILE A 73 -29.55 -15.44 -22.71
CA ILE A 73 -29.99 -16.08 -21.46
C ILE A 73 -31.08 -15.21 -20.83
N ALA A 74 -32.34 -15.75 -20.84
CA ALA A 74 -33.51 -14.97 -20.39
C ALA A 74 -33.74 -15.07 -18.86
N ASP A 75 -33.42 -16.21 -18.25
CA ASP A 75 -33.85 -16.58 -16.89
C ASP A 75 -32.73 -16.53 -15.85
N SER A 76 -31.66 -15.76 -16.08
CA SER A 76 -30.56 -15.62 -15.12
C SER A 76 -30.25 -14.15 -14.83
N PHE A 77 -29.84 -13.85 -13.59
CA PHE A 77 -29.38 -12.54 -13.18
C PHE A 77 -27.88 -12.35 -13.41
N TYR A 78 -27.11 -13.42 -13.68
CA TYR A 78 -25.68 -13.37 -13.93
C TYR A 78 -25.29 -14.35 -15.04
N VAL A 79 -24.14 -14.10 -15.66
CA VAL A 79 -23.59 -14.96 -16.72
C VAL A 79 -22.62 -15.96 -16.07
N ASP A 80 -22.91 -17.26 -16.19
CA ASP A 80 -21.97 -18.31 -15.81
C ASP A 80 -21.04 -18.61 -16.99
N TYR A 81 -19.93 -17.89 -17.06
CA TYR A 81 -18.96 -18.03 -18.14
C TYR A 81 -18.29 -19.41 -18.16
N ARG A 82 -18.22 -20.14 -17.03
CA ARG A 82 -17.64 -21.49 -16.99
C ARG A 82 -18.55 -22.49 -17.72
N LYS A 83 -19.86 -22.40 -17.49
CA LYS A 83 -20.83 -23.23 -18.21
C LYS A 83 -20.89 -22.88 -19.69
N MET A 84 -20.84 -21.60 -20.04
CA MET A 84 -20.80 -21.16 -21.43
C MET A 84 -19.55 -21.61 -22.18
N ALA A 85 -18.41 -21.71 -21.50
CA ALA A 85 -17.14 -22.16 -22.08
C ALA A 85 -17.15 -23.63 -22.50
N LEU A 86 -18.13 -24.43 -22.05
CA LEU A 86 -18.31 -25.83 -22.43
C LEU A 86 -19.10 -25.99 -23.73
N ALA A 87 -19.67 -24.91 -24.29
CA ALA A 87 -20.38 -24.99 -25.58
C ALA A 87 -19.38 -25.14 -26.73
N GLU A 88 -19.71 -26.03 -27.68
CA GLU A 88 -18.81 -26.47 -28.79
C GLU A 88 -18.29 -25.31 -29.67
N ASP A 89 -19.02 -24.19 -29.79
CA ASP A 89 -18.64 -23.06 -30.65
C ASP A 89 -17.93 -21.90 -29.89
N SER A 90 -17.42 -22.14 -28.69
CA SER A 90 -16.85 -21.09 -27.85
C SER A 90 -15.33 -21.20 -27.76
N LEU A 91 -14.61 -20.22 -28.33
CA LEU A 91 -13.19 -20.01 -28.02
C LEU A 91 -13.08 -19.10 -26.78
N VAL A 92 -12.47 -19.59 -25.70
CA VAL A 92 -12.38 -18.84 -24.44
C VAL A 92 -10.95 -18.79 -23.94
N ILE A 93 -10.46 -17.57 -23.69
CA ILE A 93 -9.14 -17.32 -23.08
C ILE A 93 -9.36 -16.88 -21.63
N TRP A 94 -8.94 -17.75 -20.70
CA TRP A 94 -9.04 -17.50 -19.27
C TRP A 94 -7.80 -16.83 -18.69
N PRO A 95 -7.94 -16.08 -17.55
CA PRO A 95 -6.81 -15.79 -16.67
C PRO A 95 -6.14 -17.07 -16.18
N ILE A 96 -4.90 -16.93 -15.67
CA ILE A 96 -4.12 -18.07 -15.15
C ILE A 96 -4.85 -18.75 -13.99
N VAL A 97 -5.43 -17.97 -13.09
CA VAL A 97 -6.29 -18.44 -11.99
C VAL A 97 -7.72 -18.04 -12.28
N LYS A 98 -8.62 -19.02 -12.33
CA LYS A 98 -10.02 -18.83 -12.74
C LYS A 98 -10.94 -18.46 -11.56
N TRP A 99 -10.40 -17.82 -10.52
CA TRP A 99 -11.13 -17.42 -9.33
C TRP A 99 -11.08 -15.91 -9.14
N ASN A 100 -12.19 -15.29 -8.75
CA ASN A 100 -12.18 -13.94 -8.22
C ASN A 100 -12.07 -13.98 -6.68
N PRO A 101 -11.71 -12.86 -6.01
CA PRO A 101 -11.45 -12.88 -4.58
C PRO A 101 -12.70 -13.03 -3.70
N TYR A 102 -13.89 -13.03 -4.28
CA TYR A 102 -15.18 -13.06 -3.56
C TYR A 102 -15.91 -14.39 -3.74
N GLU A 103 -15.57 -15.15 -4.76
CA GLU A 103 -16.23 -16.38 -5.15
C GLU A 103 -15.72 -17.56 -4.33
N SER A 104 -16.64 -18.40 -3.86
CA SER A 104 -16.36 -19.66 -3.19
C SER A 104 -16.24 -20.79 -4.19
N ASN A 105 -15.28 -21.70 -3.99
CA ASN A 105 -15.17 -22.93 -4.75
C ASN A 105 -16.14 -23.98 -4.18
N GLU A 106 -17.26 -24.20 -4.86
CA GLU A 106 -18.28 -25.16 -4.45
C GLU A 106 -17.92 -26.62 -4.84
N GLU A 107 -16.82 -26.82 -5.60
CA GLU A 107 -16.38 -28.15 -6.04
C GLU A 107 -15.59 -28.91 -4.96
N VAL A 108 -15.22 -28.24 -3.84
CA VAL A 108 -14.49 -28.87 -2.73
C VAL A 108 -15.43 -29.37 -1.65
N GLU A 109 -15.09 -30.51 -1.03
CA GLU A 109 -15.93 -31.18 -0.05
C GLU A 109 -16.11 -30.42 1.26
N SER A 110 -15.13 -29.62 1.63
CA SER A 110 -15.14 -28.87 2.92
C SER A 110 -14.31 -27.60 2.85
N TYR A 111 -14.62 -26.64 3.74
CA TYR A 111 -13.88 -25.40 3.92
C TYR A 111 -13.25 -25.35 5.31
N PRO A 112 -11.99 -24.86 5.45
CA PRO A 112 -11.03 -24.56 4.36
C PRO A 112 -10.48 -25.84 3.69
N SER A 113 -10.24 -25.80 2.37
CA SER A 113 -9.67 -26.91 1.58
C SER A 113 -8.18 -26.68 1.31
N LYS A 114 -7.40 -27.77 1.38
CA LYS A 114 -5.94 -27.77 1.14
C LYS A 114 -5.59 -27.33 -0.29
N PRO A 115 -4.34 -26.93 -0.55
CA PRO A 115 -3.85 -26.63 -1.90
C PRO A 115 -4.11 -27.75 -2.90
N THR A 116 -4.62 -27.36 -4.08
CA THR A 116 -4.93 -28.24 -5.22
C THR A 116 -4.46 -27.57 -6.51
N SER A 117 -4.60 -28.28 -7.64
CA SER A 117 -4.34 -27.71 -8.98
C SER A 117 -5.31 -26.57 -9.33
N SER A 118 -6.51 -26.56 -8.77
CA SER A 118 -7.54 -25.53 -8.96
C SER A 118 -7.33 -24.33 -8.01
N ASN A 119 -6.90 -24.59 -6.79
CA ASN A 119 -6.63 -23.59 -5.75
C ASN A 119 -5.19 -23.75 -5.25
N TRP A 120 -4.22 -23.08 -5.88
CA TRP A 120 -2.79 -23.29 -5.64
C TRP A 120 -2.36 -23.11 -4.19
N PHE A 121 -2.96 -22.17 -3.50
CA PHE A 121 -2.70 -21.89 -2.08
C PHE A 121 -3.84 -22.38 -1.18
N GLY A 122 -4.71 -23.25 -1.69
CA GLY A 122 -5.90 -23.71 -0.98
C GLY A 122 -7.00 -22.67 -0.92
N THR A 123 -8.04 -22.99 -0.16
CA THR A 123 -9.17 -22.10 0.08
C THR A 123 -9.17 -21.57 1.51
N ASP A 124 -9.88 -20.47 1.73
CA ASP A 124 -10.16 -19.92 3.05
C ASP A 124 -11.39 -20.62 3.71
N ASP A 125 -11.79 -20.14 4.90
CA ASP A 125 -12.90 -20.67 5.67
C ASP A 125 -14.29 -20.53 5.01
N ARG A 126 -14.34 -19.80 3.87
CA ARG A 126 -15.55 -19.61 3.03
C ARG A 126 -15.39 -20.21 1.64
N GLY A 127 -14.34 -20.99 1.40
CA GLY A 127 -14.07 -21.60 0.11
C GLY A 127 -13.46 -20.68 -0.93
N ARG A 128 -13.05 -19.45 -0.58
CA ARG A 128 -12.47 -18.49 -1.52
C ARG A 128 -10.99 -18.78 -1.75
N ASP A 129 -10.50 -18.56 -2.96
CA ASP A 129 -9.12 -18.85 -3.35
C ASP A 129 -8.11 -17.93 -2.62
N VAL A 130 -7.17 -18.53 -1.87
CA VAL A 130 -6.19 -17.81 -1.05
C VAL A 130 -5.19 -17.04 -1.91
N PHE A 131 -4.71 -17.61 -3.03
CA PHE A 131 -3.79 -16.91 -3.93
C PHE A 131 -4.41 -15.62 -4.47
N THR A 132 -5.62 -15.70 -4.95
CA THR A 132 -6.39 -14.56 -5.47
C THR A 132 -6.59 -13.52 -4.38
N ARG A 133 -6.98 -13.92 -3.18
CA ARG A 133 -7.17 -13.00 -2.04
C ARG A 133 -5.87 -12.33 -1.61
N LEU A 134 -4.73 -13.02 -1.66
CA LEU A 134 -3.43 -12.41 -1.40
C LEU A 134 -3.06 -11.36 -2.44
N LEU A 135 -3.28 -11.67 -3.72
CA LEU A 135 -2.97 -10.76 -4.83
C LEU A 135 -3.81 -9.47 -4.77
N TYR A 136 -5.11 -9.61 -4.56
CA TYR A 136 -6.02 -8.47 -4.45
C TYR A 136 -5.86 -7.71 -3.12
N GLY A 137 -5.63 -8.41 -2.02
CA GLY A 137 -5.45 -7.82 -0.69
C GLY A 137 -4.22 -6.91 -0.59
N TYR A 138 -3.16 -7.22 -1.33
CA TYR A 138 -1.97 -6.38 -1.40
C TYR A 138 -2.26 -4.96 -1.90
N LYS A 139 -3.18 -4.82 -2.86
CA LYS A 139 -3.63 -3.51 -3.37
C LYS A 139 -4.16 -2.61 -2.25
N TYR A 140 -4.98 -3.15 -1.37
CA TYR A 140 -5.56 -2.39 -0.25
C TYR A 140 -4.50 -2.04 0.79
N SER A 141 -3.61 -2.99 1.13
CA SER A 141 -2.52 -2.77 2.09
C SER A 141 -1.57 -1.68 1.64
N ILE A 142 -1.15 -1.71 0.37
CA ILE A 142 -0.28 -0.68 -0.21
C ILE A 142 -0.99 0.66 -0.34
N ALA A 143 -2.22 0.68 -0.84
CA ALA A 143 -2.98 1.91 -0.99
C ALA A 143 -3.15 2.62 0.36
N TYR A 144 -3.52 1.87 1.41
CA TYR A 144 -3.59 2.38 2.77
C TYR A 144 -2.26 2.98 3.23
N ALA A 145 -1.18 2.20 3.17
CA ALA A 145 0.12 2.61 3.68
C ALA A 145 0.68 3.85 2.97
N ILE A 146 0.55 3.90 1.63
CA ILE A 146 1.01 5.05 0.82
C ILE A 146 0.15 6.28 1.10
N LEU A 147 -1.17 6.16 1.14
CA LEU A 147 -2.07 7.29 1.38
C LEU A 147 -1.82 7.88 2.78
N VAL A 148 -1.75 7.04 3.82
CA VAL A 148 -1.42 7.49 5.18
C VAL A 148 -0.05 8.18 5.20
N TRP A 149 0.97 7.58 4.57
CA TRP A 149 2.31 8.18 4.51
C TRP A 149 2.31 9.54 3.80
N ILE A 150 1.65 9.68 2.64
CA ILE A 150 1.58 10.93 1.88
C ILE A 150 0.90 12.02 2.71
N ILE A 151 -0.31 11.75 3.23
CA ILE A 151 -1.09 12.74 3.98
C ILE A 151 -0.34 13.15 5.26
N SER A 152 0.16 12.18 6.02
CA SER A 152 0.93 12.43 7.25
C SER A 152 2.21 13.21 6.97
N THR A 153 2.89 12.93 5.85
CA THR A 153 4.11 13.64 5.46
C THR A 153 3.79 15.08 5.07
N ILE A 154 2.78 15.32 4.26
CA ILE A 154 2.40 16.68 3.86
C ILE A 154 2.05 17.52 5.09
N VAL A 155 1.15 17.02 5.96
CA VAL A 155 0.71 17.74 7.15
C VAL A 155 1.87 17.92 8.14
N GLY A 156 2.65 16.87 8.39
CA GLY A 156 3.78 16.90 9.32
C GLY A 156 4.90 17.85 8.88
N VAL A 157 5.20 17.87 7.57
CA VAL A 157 6.21 18.81 7.02
C VAL A 157 5.71 20.25 7.08
N LEU A 158 4.44 20.50 6.79
CA LEU A 158 3.86 21.84 6.87
C LEU A 158 3.89 22.35 8.31
N LEU A 159 3.32 21.62 9.25
CA LEU A 159 3.22 22.04 10.65
C LEU A 159 4.59 22.06 11.32
N GLY A 160 5.39 21.01 11.16
CA GLY A 160 6.75 20.93 11.69
C GLY A 160 7.67 22.01 11.09
N GLY A 161 7.56 22.24 9.79
CA GLY A 161 8.30 23.28 9.09
C GLY A 161 7.96 24.69 9.60
N LEU A 162 6.67 25.00 9.81
CA LEU A 162 6.23 26.28 10.39
C LEU A 162 6.79 26.46 11.82
N MET A 163 6.66 25.43 12.67
CA MET A 163 7.23 25.45 14.02
C MET A 163 8.75 25.68 14.00
N GLY A 164 9.47 24.93 13.15
CA GLY A 164 10.92 25.02 13.04
C GLY A 164 11.41 26.34 12.44
N TYR A 165 10.72 26.89 11.44
CA TYR A 165 11.12 28.12 10.79
C TYR A 165 10.88 29.34 11.68
N PHE A 166 9.68 29.54 12.20
CA PHE A 166 9.32 30.69 12.99
C PHE A 166 9.89 30.62 14.41
N GLY A 167 9.89 29.44 15.02
CA GLY A 167 10.38 29.27 16.41
C GLY A 167 9.52 30.01 17.43
N GLY A 168 10.08 30.32 18.61
CA GLY A 168 9.45 31.13 19.66
C GLY A 168 8.03 30.68 20.01
N LYS A 169 7.07 31.61 19.96
CA LYS A 169 5.66 31.31 20.31
C LYS A 169 5.00 30.30 19.38
N VAL A 170 5.28 30.35 18.06
CA VAL A 170 4.72 29.40 17.09
C VAL A 170 5.17 27.98 17.41
N ASP A 171 6.45 27.82 17.71
CA ASP A 171 7.00 26.55 18.11
C ASP A 171 6.43 26.06 19.45
N PHE A 172 6.39 26.94 20.45
CA PHE A 172 5.88 26.62 21.79
C PHE A 172 4.42 26.12 21.73
N PHE A 173 3.53 26.87 21.09
CA PHE A 173 2.12 26.47 21.00
C PHE A 173 1.93 25.26 20.09
N GLY A 174 2.67 25.17 18.96
CA GLY A 174 2.63 24.02 18.08
C GLY A 174 3.03 22.73 18.77
N GLN A 175 4.07 22.75 19.62
CA GLN A 175 4.46 21.59 20.43
C GLN A 175 3.37 21.19 21.44
N ARG A 176 2.66 22.16 22.05
CA ARG A 176 1.52 21.85 22.94
C ARG A 176 0.41 21.11 22.21
N VAL A 177 0.11 21.53 20.96
CA VAL A 177 -0.87 20.82 20.13
C VAL A 177 -0.40 19.39 19.86
N VAL A 178 0.86 19.19 19.44
CA VAL A 178 1.41 17.85 19.20
C VAL A 178 1.34 16.98 20.46
N GLU A 179 1.69 17.54 21.62
CA GLU A 179 1.63 16.83 22.91
C GLU A 179 0.20 16.40 23.26
N ILE A 180 -0.80 17.28 23.08
CA ILE A 180 -2.22 16.95 23.30
C ILE A 180 -2.65 15.78 22.41
N PHE A 181 -2.32 15.82 21.11
CA PHE A 181 -2.64 14.73 20.21
C PHE A 181 -1.94 13.42 20.56
N ASN A 182 -0.69 13.48 21.06
CA ASN A 182 0.05 12.29 21.50
C ASN A 182 -0.53 11.62 22.76
N THR A 183 -1.34 12.32 23.56
CA THR A 183 -2.02 11.70 24.71
C THR A 183 -3.18 10.79 24.29
N VAL A 184 -3.69 10.94 23.08
CA VAL A 184 -4.81 10.15 22.58
C VAL A 184 -4.33 8.74 22.24
N PRO A 185 -4.88 7.68 22.85
CA PRO A 185 -4.56 6.31 22.47
C PRO A 185 -5.23 5.97 21.14
N VAL A 186 -4.49 6.24 20.04
CA VAL A 186 -5.01 6.15 18.65
C VAL A 186 -5.68 4.81 18.36
N PHE A 187 -5.12 3.72 18.88
CA PHE A 187 -5.69 2.39 18.71
C PHE A 187 -7.10 2.29 19.32
N LEU A 188 -7.31 2.77 20.54
CA LEU A 188 -8.64 2.76 21.17
C LEU A 188 -9.63 3.67 20.44
N LEU A 189 -9.15 4.80 19.93
CA LEU A 189 -9.98 5.70 19.11
C LEU A 189 -10.40 5.02 17.81
N LEU A 190 -9.48 4.31 17.13
CA LEU A 190 -9.80 3.51 15.94
C LEU A 190 -10.89 2.48 16.24
N LEU A 191 -10.77 1.72 17.34
CA LEU A 191 -11.77 0.74 17.75
C LEU A 191 -13.14 1.38 17.96
N THR A 192 -13.18 2.53 18.64
CA THR A 192 -14.42 3.27 18.89
C THR A 192 -15.06 3.75 17.60
N MET A 193 -14.26 4.34 16.69
CA MET A 193 -14.77 4.84 15.41
C MET A 193 -15.33 3.73 14.53
N ILE A 194 -14.65 2.58 14.46
CA ILE A 194 -15.09 1.43 13.67
C ILE A 194 -16.36 0.79 14.26
N SER A 195 -16.56 0.89 15.57
CA SER A 195 -17.80 0.42 16.23
C SER A 195 -19.01 1.29 15.89
N ILE A 196 -18.80 2.58 15.55
CA ILE A 196 -19.86 3.53 15.20
C ILE A 196 -20.06 3.61 13.69
N PHE A 197 -18.97 3.63 12.92
CA PHE A 197 -18.98 3.80 11.48
C PHE A 197 -18.55 2.50 10.80
N LYS A 198 -19.15 2.18 9.65
CA LYS A 198 -18.71 1.04 8.84
C LYS A 198 -17.25 1.21 8.41
N PRO A 199 -16.38 0.22 8.68
CA PRO A 199 -14.98 0.30 8.30
C PRO A 199 -14.83 0.37 6.79
N SER A 200 -14.07 1.36 6.33
CA SER A 200 -13.72 1.54 4.93
C SER A 200 -12.28 1.98 4.81
N LEU A 201 -11.66 1.71 3.66
CA LEU A 201 -10.29 2.18 3.40
C LEU A 201 -10.14 3.68 3.64
N PHE A 202 -11.13 4.48 3.21
CA PHE A 202 -11.13 5.92 3.41
C PHE A 202 -11.13 6.30 4.89
N LEU A 203 -12.01 5.70 5.70
CA LEU A 203 -12.11 5.99 7.14
C LEU A 203 -10.81 5.62 7.87
N LEU A 204 -10.23 4.45 7.56
CA LEU A 204 -8.98 3.99 8.15
C LEU A 204 -7.82 4.93 7.79
N VAL A 205 -7.71 5.34 6.52
CA VAL A 205 -6.70 6.32 6.06
C VAL A 205 -6.88 7.65 6.76
N LEU A 206 -8.12 8.16 6.85
CA LEU A 206 -8.41 9.45 7.47
C LEU A 206 -7.96 9.47 8.93
N ILE A 207 -8.43 8.51 9.74
CA ILE A 207 -8.11 8.46 11.17
C ILE A 207 -6.60 8.27 11.38
N SER A 208 -5.98 7.34 10.66
CA SER A 208 -4.54 7.09 10.78
C SER A 208 -3.71 8.31 10.37
N SER A 209 -4.15 9.07 9.37
CA SER A 209 -3.44 10.28 8.93
C SER A 209 -3.59 11.46 9.90
N ILE A 210 -4.74 11.58 10.59
CA ILE A 210 -4.97 12.60 11.62
C ILE A 210 -3.94 12.49 12.76
N PHE A 211 -3.44 11.31 13.03
CA PHE A 211 -2.44 11.07 14.08
C PHE A 211 -1.03 10.79 13.53
N GLY A 212 -0.91 10.33 12.29
CA GLY A 212 0.37 9.94 11.68
C GLY A 212 1.34 11.11 11.42
N TRP A 213 0.83 12.34 11.29
CA TRP A 213 1.65 13.52 11.00
C TRP A 213 2.58 13.94 12.14
N MET A 214 2.27 13.59 13.39
CA MET A 214 3.03 14.02 14.56
C MET A 214 4.49 13.59 14.51
N GLY A 215 4.76 12.31 14.20
CA GLY A 215 6.13 11.81 14.06
C GLY A 215 6.93 12.56 13.00
N VAL A 216 6.30 12.81 11.84
CA VAL A 216 6.93 13.57 10.75
C VAL A 216 7.19 15.02 11.15
N SER A 217 6.28 15.63 11.93
CA SER A 217 6.43 17.02 12.36
C SER A 217 7.65 17.24 13.24
N TYR A 218 8.01 16.29 14.11
CA TYR A 218 9.24 16.37 14.93
C TYR A 218 10.50 16.40 14.05
N TYR A 219 10.58 15.53 13.05
CA TYR A 219 11.73 15.50 12.11
C TYR A 219 11.79 16.77 11.28
N ALA A 220 10.66 17.19 10.70
CA ALA A 220 10.58 18.39 9.89
C ALA A 220 10.97 19.64 10.71
N ARG A 221 10.44 19.76 11.93
CA ARG A 221 10.79 20.84 12.86
C ARG A 221 12.29 20.90 13.13
N GLY A 222 12.91 19.75 13.47
CA GLY A 222 14.36 19.67 13.73
C GLY A 222 15.20 20.12 12.54
N GLU A 223 14.87 19.63 11.33
CA GLU A 223 15.59 20.02 10.12
C GLU A 223 15.37 21.50 9.75
N PHE A 224 14.18 22.04 9.94
CA PHE A 224 13.94 23.47 9.69
C PHE A 224 14.65 24.38 10.69
N LEU A 225 14.67 24.02 11.99
CA LEU A 225 15.45 24.73 13.02
C LEU A 225 16.93 24.75 12.67
N LYS A 226 17.49 23.64 12.19
CA LYS A 226 18.89 23.53 11.78
C LYS A 226 19.15 24.38 10.53
N ASN A 227 18.35 24.20 9.49
CA ASN A 227 18.59 24.79 8.17
C ASN A 227 18.34 26.31 8.13
N ARG A 228 17.43 26.85 8.96
CA ARG A 228 17.10 28.29 8.95
C ARG A 228 18.25 29.22 9.30
N ASN A 229 19.27 28.72 10.01
CA ASN A 229 20.43 29.47 10.46
C ASN A 229 21.69 29.21 9.60
N LEU A 230 21.56 28.53 8.46
CA LEU A 230 22.69 28.29 7.57
C LEU A 230 22.95 29.48 6.65
N GLU A 231 24.24 29.69 6.32
CA GLU A 231 24.74 30.83 5.54
C GLU A 231 23.94 31.08 4.23
N PHE A 232 23.56 30.04 3.52
CA PHE A 232 22.78 30.19 2.29
C PHE A 232 21.38 30.78 2.52
N VAL A 233 20.77 30.54 3.70
CA VAL A 233 19.48 31.14 4.08
C VAL A 233 19.67 32.60 4.49
N GLU A 234 20.75 32.92 5.22
CA GLU A 234 21.08 34.27 5.59
C GLU A 234 21.41 35.13 4.37
N ALA A 235 22.18 34.59 3.42
CA ALA A 235 22.44 35.23 2.14
C ALA A 235 21.16 35.50 1.35
N ALA A 236 20.24 34.52 1.25
CA ALA A 236 18.95 34.71 0.58
C ALA A 236 18.12 35.82 1.28
N ARG A 237 18.15 35.89 2.61
CA ARG A 237 17.46 36.92 3.40
C ARG A 237 18.08 38.29 3.16
N GLY A 238 19.42 38.39 3.13
CA GLY A 238 20.16 39.62 2.83
C GLY A 238 19.88 40.16 1.42
N MET A 239 19.60 39.27 0.44
CA MET A 239 19.18 39.62 -0.91
C MET A 239 17.69 39.98 -1.02
N GLY A 240 16.94 40.07 0.08
CA GLY A 240 15.53 40.46 0.10
C GLY A 240 14.56 39.34 -0.31
N ALA A 241 14.94 38.05 -0.23
CA ALA A 241 14.05 36.97 -0.52
C ALA A 241 12.86 36.92 0.47
N SER A 242 11.64 36.73 -0.03
CA SER A 242 10.45 36.59 0.79
C SER A 242 10.50 35.33 1.65
N THR A 243 9.83 35.33 2.82
CA THR A 243 9.71 34.20 3.73
C THR A 243 9.25 32.92 3.00
N SER A 244 8.24 33.00 2.15
CA SER A 244 7.76 31.88 1.35
C SER A 244 8.86 31.32 0.43
N ARG A 245 9.60 32.20 -0.26
CA ARG A 245 10.72 31.79 -1.11
C ARG A 245 11.82 31.08 -0.29
N ILE A 246 12.14 31.60 0.89
CA ILE A 246 13.13 30.98 1.80
C ILE A 246 12.66 29.58 2.21
N ILE A 247 11.42 29.44 2.68
CA ILE A 247 10.86 28.18 3.13
C ILE A 247 10.83 27.16 1.98
N PHE A 248 10.14 27.45 0.87
CA PHE A 248 9.86 26.46 -0.16
C PHE A 248 11.04 26.22 -1.12
N LYS A 249 11.87 27.22 -1.40
CA LYS A 249 12.96 27.08 -2.37
C LYS A 249 14.31 26.73 -1.73
N HIS A 250 14.53 27.14 -0.47
CA HIS A 250 15.84 26.98 0.16
C HIS A 250 15.83 25.97 1.31
N ILE A 251 14.88 26.04 2.25
CA ILE A 251 14.89 25.17 3.43
C ILE A 251 14.25 23.82 3.14
N LEU A 252 13.02 23.80 2.62
CA LEU A 252 12.25 22.56 2.40
C LEU A 252 13.00 21.51 1.59
N PRO A 253 13.61 21.80 0.41
CA PRO A 253 14.31 20.79 -0.36
C PRO A 253 15.50 20.15 0.39
N ASN A 254 16.17 20.94 1.24
CA ASN A 254 17.28 20.46 2.05
C ASN A 254 16.83 19.67 3.29
N SER A 255 15.61 19.95 3.78
CA SER A 255 15.03 19.28 4.96
C SER A 255 14.32 17.97 4.63
N LEU A 256 14.02 17.69 3.36
CA LEU A 256 13.31 16.47 2.95
C LEU A 256 14.17 15.20 3.03
N GLY A 257 15.50 15.31 3.06
CA GLY A 257 16.41 14.15 3.05
C GLY A 257 16.07 13.09 4.10
N PRO A 258 16.04 13.43 5.41
CA PRO A 258 15.67 12.47 6.46
C PRO A 258 14.25 11.90 6.28
N ILE A 259 13.30 12.73 5.87
CA ILE A 259 11.89 12.34 5.70
C ILE A 259 11.75 11.27 4.60
N ILE A 260 12.44 11.47 3.46
CA ILE A 260 12.47 10.50 2.36
C ILE A 260 13.17 9.21 2.79
N THR A 261 14.21 9.32 3.62
CA THR A 261 14.94 8.16 4.14
C THR A 261 14.03 7.23 4.96
N PHE A 262 13.09 7.79 5.73
CA PHE A 262 12.17 7.01 6.55
C PHE A 262 10.93 6.50 5.80
N ALA A 263 10.64 6.99 4.59
CA ALA A 263 9.45 6.64 3.82
C ALA A 263 9.23 5.13 3.67
N PRO A 264 10.21 4.31 3.22
CA PRO A 264 10.00 2.87 3.06
C PRO A 264 9.65 2.17 4.38
N PHE A 265 10.28 2.57 5.48
CA PHE A 265 10.02 1.99 6.81
C PHE A 265 8.61 2.36 7.31
N THR A 266 8.18 3.60 7.08
CA THR A 266 6.84 4.06 7.44
C THR A 266 5.76 3.36 6.63
N ILE A 267 5.99 3.14 5.33
CA ILE A 267 5.09 2.38 4.46
C ILE A 267 5.01 0.93 4.94
N ALA A 268 6.14 0.28 5.25
CA ALA A 268 6.17 -1.07 5.82
C ALA A 268 5.37 -1.15 7.12
N ALA A 269 5.57 -0.20 8.03
CA ALA A 269 4.81 -0.11 9.28
C ALA A 269 3.30 0.07 9.02
N GLY A 270 2.91 0.85 8.01
CA GLY A 270 1.52 1.02 7.58
C GLY A 270 0.90 -0.29 7.09
N ILE A 271 1.59 -1.05 6.23
CA ILE A 271 1.12 -2.37 5.76
C ILE A 271 0.91 -3.31 6.94
N SER A 272 1.89 -3.40 7.86
CA SER A 272 1.79 -4.22 9.07
C SER A 272 0.66 -3.76 9.99
N GLY A 273 0.47 -2.45 10.13
CA GLY A 273 -0.59 -1.86 10.95
C GLY A 273 -1.98 -2.20 10.43
N LEU A 274 -2.23 -2.09 9.12
CA LEU A 274 -3.50 -2.50 8.53
C LEU A 274 -3.74 -4.00 8.70
N ALA A 275 -2.72 -4.84 8.44
CA ALA A 275 -2.83 -6.27 8.63
C ALA A 275 -3.17 -6.63 10.11
N GLY A 276 -2.62 -5.90 11.08
CA GLY A 276 -2.97 -6.04 12.49
C GLY A 276 -4.42 -5.65 12.79
N LEU A 277 -4.91 -4.54 12.23
CA LEU A 277 -6.31 -4.12 12.37
C LEU A 277 -7.27 -5.14 11.74
N ASP A 278 -6.97 -5.61 10.53
CA ASP A 278 -7.75 -6.64 9.84
C ASP A 278 -7.77 -7.95 10.62
N TYR A 279 -6.62 -8.36 11.20
CA TYR A 279 -6.50 -9.56 12.04
C TYR A 279 -7.40 -9.50 13.28
N LEU A 280 -7.52 -8.32 13.88
CA LEU A 280 -8.37 -8.10 15.06
C LEU A 280 -9.85 -7.86 14.70
N GLY A 281 -10.19 -7.82 13.40
CA GLY A 281 -11.55 -7.56 12.93
C GLY A 281 -11.95 -6.08 12.90
N PHE A 282 -10.98 -5.18 13.02
CA PHE A 282 -11.16 -3.72 13.00
C PHE A 282 -10.61 -3.05 11.73
N GLY A 283 -10.28 -3.83 10.72
CA GLY A 283 -9.76 -3.35 9.44
C GLY A 283 -10.83 -3.20 8.38
N LEU A 284 -10.56 -3.71 7.17
CA LEU A 284 -11.47 -3.65 6.05
C LEU A 284 -12.68 -4.57 6.25
N GLU A 285 -13.88 -4.09 5.87
CA GLU A 285 -15.10 -4.87 5.99
C GLU A 285 -15.05 -6.10 5.05
N VAL A 286 -15.41 -7.26 5.59
CA VAL A 286 -15.59 -8.49 4.81
C VAL A 286 -16.77 -8.28 3.84
N PRO A 287 -16.66 -8.68 2.54
CA PRO A 287 -15.74 -9.67 2.00
C PRO A 287 -14.44 -9.12 1.38
N THR A 288 -14.05 -7.86 1.61
CA THR A 288 -12.85 -7.27 1.02
C THR A 288 -11.62 -8.14 1.27
N PRO A 289 -10.82 -8.45 0.23
CA PRO A 289 -9.60 -9.25 0.42
C PRO A 289 -8.60 -8.52 1.34
N SER A 290 -8.11 -9.23 2.36
CA SER A 290 -7.15 -8.70 3.32
C SER A 290 -6.19 -9.79 3.81
N TRP A 291 -4.92 -9.44 3.99
CA TRP A 291 -3.92 -10.34 4.54
C TRP A 291 -4.15 -10.63 6.03
N GLY A 292 -4.60 -9.63 6.78
CA GLY A 292 -4.91 -9.78 8.21
C GLY A 292 -6.14 -10.65 8.44
N GLU A 293 -7.17 -10.58 7.59
CA GLU A 293 -8.33 -11.49 7.65
C GLU A 293 -7.90 -12.94 7.44
N LEU A 294 -7.04 -13.22 6.45
CA LEU A 294 -6.52 -14.57 6.22
C LEU A 294 -5.72 -15.09 7.43
N LEU A 295 -4.93 -14.23 8.06
CA LEU A 295 -4.21 -14.58 9.29
C LEU A 295 -5.16 -14.83 10.47
N ALA A 296 -6.25 -14.09 10.60
CA ALA A 296 -7.28 -14.33 11.60
C ALA A 296 -7.99 -15.67 11.40
N GLN A 297 -8.27 -16.03 10.15
CA GLN A 297 -8.80 -17.34 9.79
C GLN A 297 -7.78 -18.47 10.07
N ALA A 298 -6.48 -18.22 9.81
CA ALA A 298 -5.41 -19.14 10.15
C ALA A 298 -5.37 -19.47 11.64
N HIS A 299 -5.56 -18.46 12.49
CA HIS A 299 -5.60 -18.66 13.92
C HIS A 299 -6.77 -19.59 14.35
N LYS A 300 -7.93 -19.40 13.74
CA LYS A 300 -9.12 -20.25 14.03
C LYS A 300 -8.98 -21.69 13.51
N ASN A 301 -8.24 -21.88 12.41
CA ASN A 301 -8.10 -23.14 11.70
C ASN A 301 -6.68 -23.73 11.78
N PHE A 302 -5.91 -23.38 12.81
CA PHE A 302 -4.48 -23.64 12.91
C PHE A 302 -4.12 -25.13 12.77
N THR A 303 -4.95 -26.02 13.27
CA THR A 303 -4.69 -27.47 13.26
C THR A 303 -4.97 -28.13 11.91
N ILE A 304 -5.80 -27.52 11.06
CA ILE A 304 -6.28 -28.14 9.81
C ILE A 304 -5.82 -27.41 8.56
N ALA A 305 -5.52 -26.11 8.65
CA ALA A 305 -5.26 -25.24 7.51
C ALA A 305 -3.92 -24.48 7.59
N TRP A 306 -2.81 -25.21 7.59
CA TRP A 306 -1.46 -24.65 7.66
C TRP A 306 -1.17 -23.60 6.57
N TRP A 307 -1.78 -23.75 5.39
CA TRP A 307 -1.58 -22.82 4.25
C TRP A 307 -2.12 -21.42 4.54
N LEU A 308 -3.19 -21.28 5.33
CA LEU A 308 -3.74 -19.99 5.75
C LEU A 308 -2.76 -19.22 6.65
N ALA A 309 -1.90 -19.91 7.40
CA ALA A 309 -0.85 -19.28 8.17
C ALA A 309 0.38 -18.99 7.30
N THR A 310 0.81 -19.96 6.50
CA THR A 310 2.10 -19.90 5.77
C THR A 310 2.08 -18.86 4.66
N PHE A 311 1.11 -18.89 3.75
CA PHE A 311 1.13 -18.02 2.58
C PHE A 311 0.89 -16.53 2.92
N PRO A 312 -0.10 -16.14 3.75
CA PRO A 312 -0.24 -14.74 4.14
C PRO A 312 0.93 -14.21 4.97
N SER A 313 1.49 -15.02 5.87
CA SER A 313 2.68 -14.63 6.65
C SER A 313 3.90 -14.43 5.74
N ALA A 314 4.12 -15.34 4.78
CA ALA A 314 5.21 -15.22 3.82
C ALA A 314 5.04 -13.98 2.92
N ALA A 315 3.83 -13.69 2.46
CA ALA A 315 3.52 -12.50 1.67
C ALA A 315 3.77 -11.21 2.48
N LEU A 316 3.28 -11.16 3.72
CA LEU A 316 3.50 -10.02 4.62
C LEU A 316 4.99 -9.84 4.90
N PHE A 317 5.67 -10.89 5.37
CA PHE A 317 7.10 -10.84 5.69
C PHE A 317 7.95 -10.40 4.50
N SER A 318 7.75 -11.02 3.32
CA SER A 318 8.53 -10.67 2.13
C SER A 318 8.29 -9.23 1.71
N SER A 319 7.05 -8.74 1.75
CA SER A 319 6.73 -7.34 1.44
C SER A 319 7.43 -6.38 2.40
N LEU A 320 7.31 -6.59 3.72
CA LEU A 320 7.98 -5.77 4.73
C LEU A 320 9.49 -5.79 4.56
N PHE A 321 10.07 -6.97 4.34
CA PHE A 321 11.51 -7.14 4.15
C PHE A 321 12.02 -6.39 2.92
N LEU A 322 11.31 -6.43 1.80
CA LEU A 322 11.65 -5.67 0.60
C LEU A 322 11.65 -4.16 0.87
N PHE A 323 10.64 -3.64 1.57
CA PHE A 323 10.62 -2.22 1.94
C PHE A 323 11.78 -1.82 2.85
N VAL A 324 12.17 -2.68 3.82
CA VAL A 324 13.33 -2.45 4.69
C VAL A 324 14.62 -2.40 3.86
N LEU A 325 14.84 -3.34 2.94
CA LEU A 325 16.02 -3.35 2.07
C LEU A 325 16.11 -2.09 1.18
N VAL A 326 14.98 -1.61 0.67
CA VAL A 326 14.92 -0.35 -0.08
C VAL A 326 15.23 0.82 0.85
N GLY A 327 14.66 0.83 2.04
CA GLY A 327 14.90 1.87 3.06
C GLY A 327 16.38 1.99 3.43
N ASP A 328 17.04 0.88 3.67
CA ASP A 328 18.48 0.84 3.93
C ASP A 328 19.29 1.37 2.74
N GLY A 329 18.90 1.01 1.50
CA GLY A 329 19.56 1.52 0.31
C GLY A 329 19.39 3.03 0.12
N VAL A 330 18.20 3.56 0.41
CA VAL A 330 17.91 5.00 0.37
C VAL A 330 18.68 5.73 1.46
N ARG A 331 18.73 5.19 2.69
CA ARG A 331 19.49 5.72 3.80
C ARG A 331 20.98 5.85 3.45
N ASP A 332 21.60 4.79 2.95
CA ASP A 332 23.01 4.81 2.57
C ASP A 332 23.32 5.80 1.42
N ALA A 333 22.38 5.93 0.47
CA ALA A 333 22.53 6.86 -0.64
C ALA A 333 22.44 8.34 -0.21
N LEU A 334 21.69 8.62 0.87
CA LEU A 334 21.46 9.96 1.39
C LEU A 334 22.42 10.35 2.53
N ASP A 335 23.21 9.40 3.09
CA ASP A 335 24.14 9.67 4.20
C ASP A 335 25.28 10.59 3.75
N PRO A 336 25.41 11.79 4.38
CA PRO A 336 26.47 12.72 4.04
C PRO A 336 27.86 12.28 4.52
N LYS A 337 27.94 11.39 5.53
CA LYS A 337 29.23 10.94 6.09
C LYS A 337 30.01 10.00 5.18
N MET A 338 29.37 9.46 4.16
CA MET A 338 30.00 8.62 3.15
C MET A 338 30.41 9.41 1.89
N GLN A 339 30.51 10.72 2.01
CA GLN A 339 30.95 11.60 0.91
C GLN A 339 32.44 11.66 0.80
#